data_73d765546da34f31042de8a5035dfb7c
#
_entry.id   73d765546da34f31042de8a5035dfb7c
#
_cell.length_a   1.000
_cell.length_b   1.000
_cell.length_c   1.000
_cell.angle_alpha   90.00
_cell.angle_beta   90.00
_cell.angle_gamma   90.00
#
_symmetry.space_group_name_H-M   'P 1'
#
loop_
_entity.id
_entity.type
_entity.pdbx_description
1 polymer ?
#
loop_
_entity_poly.entity_id
_entity_poly.type
_entity_poly.pdbx_seq_one_letter_code
_entity_poly.pdbx_strand_id
1 'polypeptide(L)'
;PSSLRHPASLVLAAFASLSFVRLLGVAVFATGSLLQASSHAALASLQKKAAASKKAYLAPGEADSRLLSLCACPHYLGEIVIYLGLALVAAGGFSSPSSSPLTEERSAGVLPLLVLVWVSVNLALASAETKRWYRRRFPGEFPEARAALVPGVF
;
A
#
# COMPACT_ATOMS: atom_id res chain seq x y z
N PRO A 1 31.34 6.48 -34.63
CA PRO A 1 30.66 5.22 -34.28
C PRO A 1 29.98 5.45 -32.94
N SER A 2 28.70 5.80 -33.00
CA SER A 2 27.84 5.94 -31.83
C SER A 2 27.57 4.53 -31.28
N SER A 3 28.30 4.13 -30.23
CA SER A 3 27.99 2.92 -29.48
C SER A 3 26.58 3.06 -28.93
N LEU A 4 25.62 2.37 -29.50
CA LEU A 4 24.29 2.18 -28.96
C LEU A 4 24.48 1.57 -27.55
N ARG A 5 24.39 2.38 -26.53
CA ARG A 5 24.44 1.91 -25.13
C ARG A 5 23.27 0.96 -24.98
N HIS A 6 23.54 -0.25 -24.54
CA HIS A 6 22.53 -1.29 -24.31
C HIS A 6 21.45 -0.73 -23.39
N PRO A 7 20.14 -0.88 -23.67
CA PRO A 7 19.06 -0.31 -22.85
C PRO A 7 19.18 -0.70 -21.38
N ALA A 8 19.70 -1.90 -21.10
CA ALA A 8 19.98 -2.35 -19.73
C ALA A 8 21.04 -1.50 -19.02
N SER A 9 22.08 -1.00 -19.71
CA SER A 9 23.12 -0.16 -19.10
C SER A 9 22.60 1.24 -18.76
N LEU A 10 21.66 1.77 -19.55
CA LEU A 10 21.01 3.05 -19.26
C LEU A 10 20.08 2.95 -18.04
N VAL A 11 19.34 1.85 -17.92
CA VAL A 11 18.50 1.58 -16.75
C VAL A 11 19.36 1.43 -15.49
N LEU A 12 20.44 0.66 -15.54
CA LEU A 12 21.37 0.52 -14.41
C LEU A 12 22.00 1.85 -14.00
N ALA A 13 22.42 2.66 -14.96
CA ALA A 13 22.99 3.99 -14.70
C ALA A 13 21.96 4.94 -14.07
N ALA A 14 20.70 4.87 -14.51
CA ALA A 14 19.62 5.64 -13.91
C ALA A 14 19.36 5.21 -12.45
N PHE A 15 19.34 3.90 -12.16
CA PHE A 15 19.21 3.39 -10.79
C PHE A 15 20.41 3.79 -9.90
N ALA A 16 21.64 3.73 -10.43
CA ALA A 16 22.84 4.11 -9.70
C ALA A 16 22.90 5.61 -9.36
N SER A 17 22.17 6.45 -10.08
CA SER A 17 22.07 7.89 -9.81
C SER A 17 20.98 8.26 -8.80
N LEU A 18 20.15 7.29 -8.35
CA LEU A 18 19.09 7.55 -7.38
C LEU A 18 19.67 7.73 -5.97
N SER A 19 19.15 8.72 -5.24
CA SER A 19 19.47 8.87 -3.84
C SER A 19 18.98 7.65 -3.02
N PHE A 20 19.62 7.35 -1.89
CA PHE A 20 19.21 6.27 -1.00
C PHE A 20 17.73 6.35 -0.63
N VAL A 21 17.22 7.57 -0.38
CA VAL A 21 15.80 7.79 -0.03
C VAL A 21 14.87 7.39 -1.19
N ARG A 22 15.24 7.65 -2.44
CA ARG A 22 14.47 7.20 -3.61
C ARG A 22 14.46 5.68 -3.74
N LEU A 23 15.60 5.04 -3.56
CA LEU A 23 15.70 3.57 -3.60
C LEU A 23 14.84 2.94 -2.50
N LEU A 24 14.89 3.49 -1.29
CA LEU A 24 14.03 3.07 -0.18
C LEU A 24 12.55 3.26 -0.55
N GLY A 25 12.19 4.42 -1.13
CA GLY A 25 10.83 4.68 -1.57
C GLY A 25 10.32 3.68 -2.61
N VAL A 26 11.15 3.31 -3.58
CA VAL A 26 10.83 2.27 -4.57
C VAL A 26 10.62 0.91 -3.90
N ALA A 27 11.48 0.53 -2.96
CA ALA A 27 11.35 -0.72 -2.22
C ALA A 27 10.05 -0.76 -1.39
N VAL A 28 9.72 0.34 -0.71
CA VAL A 28 8.48 0.50 0.07
C VAL A 28 7.26 0.43 -0.86
N PHE A 29 7.29 1.13 -2.00
CA PHE A 29 6.23 1.08 -3.01
C PHE A 29 5.99 -0.36 -3.53
N ALA A 30 7.06 -1.06 -3.88
CA ALA A 30 6.97 -2.44 -4.35
C ALA A 30 6.38 -3.37 -3.27
N THR A 31 6.81 -3.22 -2.02
CA THR A 31 6.28 -3.98 -0.87
C THR A 31 4.79 -3.74 -0.68
N GLY A 32 4.35 -2.46 -0.71
CA GLY A 32 2.92 -2.10 -0.63
C GLY A 32 2.11 -2.69 -1.78
N SER A 33 2.64 -2.63 -3.00
CA SER A 33 1.99 -3.19 -4.19
C SER A 33 1.81 -4.71 -4.10
N LEU A 34 2.83 -5.43 -3.63
CA LEU A 34 2.74 -6.88 -3.40
C LEU A 34 1.73 -7.22 -2.30
N LEU A 35 1.73 -6.46 -1.20
CA LEU A 35 0.76 -6.63 -0.11
C LEU A 35 -0.67 -6.41 -0.61
N GLN A 36 -0.91 -5.34 -1.38
CA GLN A 36 -2.22 -5.03 -1.95
C GLN A 36 -2.68 -6.11 -2.93
N ALA A 37 -1.82 -6.52 -3.88
CA ALA A 37 -2.13 -7.55 -4.86
C ALA A 37 -2.46 -8.91 -4.19
N SER A 38 -1.64 -9.32 -3.21
CA SER A 38 -1.85 -10.55 -2.43
C SER A 38 -3.16 -10.52 -1.65
N SER A 39 -3.50 -9.36 -1.07
CA SER A 39 -4.76 -9.17 -0.32
C SER A 39 -5.98 -9.23 -1.23
N HIS A 40 -5.91 -8.61 -2.41
CA HIS A 40 -6.98 -8.69 -3.42
C HIS A 40 -7.16 -10.12 -3.95
N ALA A 41 -6.06 -10.85 -4.18
CA ALA A 41 -6.13 -12.25 -4.58
C ALA A 41 -6.84 -13.12 -3.50
N ALA A 42 -6.54 -12.87 -2.22
CA ALA A 42 -7.20 -13.53 -1.10
C ALA A 42 -8.70 -13.22 -1.04
N LEU A 43 -9.09 -11.95 -1.21
CA LEU A 43 -10.50 -11.54 -1.27
C LEU A 43 -11.22 -12.16 -2.47
N ALA A 44 -10.59 -12.19 -3.64
CA ALA A 44 -11.15 -12.83 -4.82
C ALA A 44 -11.38 -14.34 -4.61
N SER A 45 -10.47 -15.02 -3.90
CA SER A 45 -10.63 -16.43 -3.54
C SER A 45 -11.83 -16.67 -2.62
N LEU A 46 -12.05 -15.79 -1.64
CA LEU A 46 -13.23 -15.82 -0.77
C LEU A 46 -14.52 -15.63 -1.57
N GLN A 47 -14.57 -14.69 -2.49
CA GLN A 47 -15.74 -14.47 -3.35
C GLN A 47 -16.07 -15.72 -4.19
N LYS A 48 -15.05 -16.38 -4.75
CA LYS A 48 -15.23 -17.63 -5.51
C LYS A 48 -15.76 -18.76 -4.60
N LYS A 49 -15.23 -18.92 -3.38
CA LYS A 49 -15.72 -19.89 -2.40
C LYS A 49 -17.18 -19.59 -1.98
N ALA A 50 -17.51 -18.31 -1.75
CA ALA A 50 -18.87 -17.89 -1.43
C ALA A 50 -19.85 -18.26 -2.54
N ALA A 51 -19.51 -17.95 -3.79
CA ALA A 51 -20.33 -18.29 -4.96
C ALA A 51 -20.54 -19.81 -5.11
N ALA A 52 -19.47 -20.61 -4.93
CA ALA A 52 -19.56 -22.07 -4.98
C ALA A 52 -20.45 -22.64 -3.87
N SER A 53 -20.48 -22.02 -2.69
CA SER A 53 -21.32 -22.39 -1.54
C SER A 53 -22.72 -21.77 -1.58
N LYS A 54 -23.10 -21.06 -2.64
CA LYS A 54 -24.36 -20.29 -2.76
C LYS A 54 -24.59 -19.32 -1.60
N LYS A 55 -23.52 -18.82 -0.97
CA LYS A 55 -23.54 -17.80 0.08
C LYS A 55 -23.22 -16.44 -0.51
N ALA A 56 -23.88 -15.39 -0.03
CA ALA A 56 -23.59 -14.03 -0.47
C ALA A 56 -22.19 -13.56 -0.02
N TYR A 57 -21.75 -14.00 1.18
CA TYR A 57 -20.47 -13.65 1.78
C TYR A 57 -19.95 -14.80 2.63
N LEU A 58 -18.63 -14.89 2.80
CA LEU A 58 -17.94 -15.76 3.75
C LEU A 58 -17.15 -14.91 4.76
N ALA A 59 -16.96 -15.44 5.96
CA ALA A 59 -16.11 -14.79 6.95
C ALA A 59 -14.66 -14.75 6.48
N PRO A 60 -13.90 -13.66 6.74
CA PRO A 60 -12.48 -13.57 6.35
C PRO A 60 -11.60 -14.67 6.95
N GLY A 61 -12.05 -15.33 8.02
CA GLY A 61 -11.37 -16.48 8.61
C GLY A 61 -11.40 -17.75 7.74
N GLU A 62 -12.34 -17.84 6.80
CA GLU A 62 -12.42 -18.94 5.83
C GLU A 62 -11.46 -18.78 4.63
N ALA A 63 -10.76 -17.64 4.56
CA ALA A 63 -9.70 -17.46 3.56
C ALA A 63 -8.43 -18.17 4.04
N ASP A 64 -7.81 -18.94 3.14
CA ASP A 64 -6.48 -19.52 3.34
C ASP A 64 -5.41 -18.41 3.18
N SER A 65 -5.53 -17.34 3.96
CA SER A 65 -4.66 -16.18 3.86
C SER A 65 -4.30 -15.64 5.24
N ARG A 66 -3.01 -15.73 5.56
CA ARG A 66 -2.47 -15.11 6.79
C ARG A 66 -2.71 -13.60 6.85
N LEU A 67 -2.76 -12.93 5.69
CA LEU A 67 -2.99 -11.48 5.64
C LEU A 67 -4.36 -11.10 6.20
N LEU A 68 -5.42 -11.84 5.82
CA LEU A 68 -6.78 -11.62 6.32
C LEU A 68 -6.96 -12.06 7.77
N SER A 69 -6.05 -12.87 8.32
CA SER A 69 -6.06 -13.20 9.76
C SER A 69 -5.45 -12.10 10.63
N LEU A 70 -4.55 -11.29 10.09
CA LEU A 70 -3.85 -10.23 10.83
C LEU A 70 -4.72 -8.99 11.02
N CYS A 71 -5.43 -8.55 9.99
CA CYS A 71 -6.33 -7.40 10.06
C CYS A 71 -7.53 -7.56 9.10
N ALA A 72 -8.55 -6.73 9.29
CA ALA A 72 -9.76 -6.77 8.47
C ALA A 72 -9.52 -6.31 7.02
N CYS A 73 -8.63 -5.34 6.84
CA CYS A 73 -8.39 -4.67 5.55
C CYS A 73 -6.91 -4.59 5.18
N PRO A 74 -6.21 -5.74 4.95
CA PRO A 74 -4.78 -5.70 4.61
C PRO A 74 -4.49 -5.02 3.26
N HIS A 75 -5.45 -4.97 2.33
CA HIS A 75 -5.35 -4.24 1.07
C HIS A 75 -5.27 -2.72 1.28
N TYR A 76 -5.98 -2.16 2.27
CA TYR A 76 -5.87 -0.74 2.65
C TYR A 76 -4.50 -0.42 3.26
N LEU A 77 -3.96 -1.32 4.08
CA LEU A 77 -2.60 -1.18 4.59
C LEU A 77 -1.59 -1.15 3.44
N GLY A 78 -1.74 -2.05 2.47
CA GLY A 78 -0.91 -2.07 1.26
C GLY A 78 -0.96 -0.74 0.51
N GLU A 79 -2.14 -0.15 0.37
CA GLU A 79 -2.33 1.13 -0.29
C GLU A 79 -1.65 2.28 0.45
N ILE A 80 -1.74 2.35 1.79
CA ILE A 80 -1.02 3.34 2.59
C ILE A 80 0.51 3.20 2.40
N VAL A 81 1.02 1.97 2.38
CA VAL A 81 2.44 1.69 2.14
C VAL A 81 2.87 2.12 0.73
N ILE A 82 2.02 1.97 -0.28
CA ILE A 82 2.25 2.49 -1.65
C ILE A 82 2.43 4.01 -1.62
N TYR A 83 1.50 4.75 -1.00
CA TYR A 83 1.58 6.22 -0.90
C TYR A 83 2.78 6.68 -0.08
N LEU A 84 3.17 5.94 0.97
CA LEU A 84 4.41 6.19 1.71
C LEU A 84 5.63 6.05 0.80
N GLY A 85 5.69 4.99 -0.02
CA GLY A 85 6.76 4.79 -1.01
C GLY A 85 6.84 5.95 -2.00
N LEU A 86 5.71 6.40 -2.53
CA LEU A 86 5.63 7.56 -3.43
C LEU A 86 6.12 8.85 -2.76
N ALA A 87 5.72 9.09 -1.50
CA ALA A 87 6.18 10.25 -0.75
C ALA A 87 7.70 10.24 -0.52
N LEU A 88 8.28 9.06 -0.23
CA LEU A 88 9.74 8.90 -0.10
C LEU A 88 10.47 9.14 -1.42
N VAL A 89 9.94 8.64 -2.55
CA VAL A 89 10.51 8.90 -3.88
C VAL A 89 10.51 10.38 -4.19
N ALA A 90 9.42 11.09 -3.89
CA ALA A 90 9.31 12.53 -4.06
C ALA A 90 10.30 13.27 -3.17
N ALA A 91 10.38 12.93 -1.87
CA ALA A 91 11.31 13.54 -0.92
C ALA A 91 12.77 13.38 -1.31
N GLY A 92 13.16 12.23 -1.86
CA GLY A 92 14.52 11.99 -2.35
C GLY A 92 14.94 12.83 -3.55
N GLY A 93 14.00 13.55 -4.19
CA GLY A 93 14.28 14.49 -5.27
C GLY A 93 14.83 15.84 -4.81
N PHE A 94 14.57 16.23 -3.58
CA PHE A 94 14.97 17.54 -3.03
C PHE A 94 16.46 17.66 -2.66
N SER A 95 17.20 16.57 -2.73
CA SER A 95 18.64 16.57 -2.39
C SER A 95 19.56 16.98 -3.54
N SER A 96 19.04 17.37 -4.71
CA SER A 96 19.83 17.82 -5.85
C SER A 96 20.02 19.33 -5.78
N PRO A 97 21.27 19.84 -5.78
CA PRO A 97 21.57 21.28 -5.74
C PRO A 97 21.39 21.93 -7.13
N SER A 98 20.20 21.80 -7.71
CA SER A 98 19.85 22.45 -8.97
C SER A 98 19.11 23.74 -8.66
N SER A 99 19.71 24.83 -9.10
CA SER A 99 19.37 26.25 -8.95
C SER A 99 17.99 26.65 -9.47
N SER A 100 16.92 26.29 -8.73
CA SER A 100 15.55 26.77 -8.97
C SER A 100 15.02 27.53 -7.77
N PRO A 101 14.17 28.56 -7.96
CA PRO A 101 13.73 29.41 -6.86
C PRO A 101 12.94 28.63 -5.80
N LEU A 102 13.28 28.87 -4.56
CA LEU A 102 12.88 28.20 -3.30
C LEU A 102 11.37 27.92 -3.10
N THR A 103 10.51 28.45 -3.93
CA THR A 103 9.04 28.33 -3.81
C THR A 103 8.47 27.09 -4.50
N GLU A 104 8.99 26.69 -5.66
CA GLU A 104 8.49 25.48 -6.36
C GLU A 104 8.99 24.18 -5.74
N GLU A 105 10.23 24.15 -5.28
CA GLU A 105 10.78 22.95 -4.60
C GLU A 105 10.05 22.60 -3.30
N ARG A 106 9.70 23.58 -2.47
CA ARG A 106 8.96 23.34 -1.23
C ARG A 106 7.56 22.77 -1.48
N SER A 107 6.87 23.23 -2.51
CA SER A 107 5.51 22.77 -2.84
C SER A 107 5.49 21.32 -3.29
N ALA A 108 6.51 20.88 -4.02
CA ALA A 108 6.59 19.53 -4.57
C ALA A 108 6.72 18.43 -3.48
N GLY A 109 7.32 18.75 -2.30
CA GLY A 109 7.41 17.79 -1.17
C GLY A 109 6.19 17.76 -0.28
N VAL A 110 5.48 18.86 -0.15
CA VAL A 110 4.32 18.95 0.73
C VAL A 110 3.12 18.19 0.17
N LEU A 111 2.89 18.25 -1.14
CA LEU A 111 1.73 17.62 -1.76
C LEU A 111 1.68 16.09 -1.59
N PRO A 112 2.75 15.32 -1.83
CA PRO A 112 2.74 13.88 -1.56
C PRO A 112 2.47 13.53 -0.09
N LEU A 113 2.96 14.33 0.85
CA LEU A 113 2.69 14.14 2.28
C LEU A 113 1.22 14.43 2.62
N LEU A 114 0.62 15.47 2.07
CA LEU A 114 -0.80 15.75 2.25
C LEU A 114 -1.67 14.63 1.70
N VAL A 115 -1.33 14.12 0.51
CA VAL A 115 -2.02 12.98 -0.09
C VAL A 115 -1.88 11.74 0.78
N LEU A 116 -0.67 11.42 1.30
CA LEU A 116 -0.45 10.31 2.21
C LEU A 116 -1.31 10.42 3.47
N VAL A 117 -1.34 11.60 4.11
CA VAL A 117 -2.16 11.84 5.31
C VAL A 117 -3.65 11.66 4.98
N TRP A 118 -4.11 12.28 3.89
CA TRP A 118 -5.51 12.17 3.46
C TRP A 118 -5.93 10.73 3.19
N VAL A 119 -5.14 9.97 2.42
CA VAL A 119 -5.39 8.56 2.13
C VAL A 119 -5.38 7.74 3.41
N SER A 120 -4.40 7.95 4.30
CA SER A 120 -4.30 7.21 5.56
C SER A 120 -5.53 7.40 6.44
N VAL A 121 -6.01 8.64 6.59
CA VAL A 121 -7.21 8.93 7.38
C VAL A 121 -8.45 8.28 6.76
N ASN A 122 -8.65 8.44 5.44
CA ASN A 122 -9.80 7.85 4.76
C ASN A 122 -9.82 6.31 4.88
N LEU A 123 -8.68 5.66 4.65
CA LEU A 123 -8.59 4.21 4.72
C LEU A 123 -8.68 3.68 6.17
N ALA A 124 -8.22 4.45 7.16
CA ALA A 124 -8.43 4.11 8.57
C ALA A 124 -9.92 4.13 8.91
N LEU A 125 -10.65 5.17 8.52
CA LEU A 125 -12.09 5.26 8.74
C LEU A 125 -12.84 4.12 8.02
N ALA A 126 -12.54 3.87 6.75
CA ALA A 126 -13.14 2.81 5.96
C ALA A 126 -12.85 1.42 6.56
N SER A 127 -11.63 1.19 7.07
CA SER A 127 -11.27 -0.07 7.72
C SER A 127 -12.04 -0.30 9.03
N ALA A 128 -12.25 0.76 9.82
CA ALA A 128 -13.05 0.69 11.03
C ALA A 128 -14.52 0.33 10.73
N GLU A 129 -15.09 0.92 9.68
CA GLU A 129 -16.45 0.58 9.22
C GLU A 129 -16.54 -0.85 8.72
N THR A 130 -15.57 -1.29 7.93
CA THR A 130 -15.48 -2.67 7.45
C THR A 130 -15.39 -3.66 8.61
N LYS A 131 -14.56 -3.38 9.63
CA LYS A 131 -14.47 -4.21 10.84
C LYS A 131 -15.82 -4.28 11.57
N ARG A 132 -16.53 -3.14 11.73
CA ARG A 132 -17.87 -3.10 12.34
C ARG A 132 -18.87 -3.93 11.53
N TRP A 133 -18.80 -3.85 10.20
CA TRP A 133 -19.64 -4.64 9.32
C TRP A 133 -19.38 -6.15 9.48
N TYR A 134 -18.11 -6.58 9.49
CA TYR A 134 -17.74 -7.98 9.71
C TYR A 134 -18.27 -8.51 11.06
N ARG A 135 -18.12 -7.74 12.14
CA ARG A 135 -18.60 -8.12 13.47
C ARG A 135 -20.13 -8.32 13.51
N ARG A 136 -20.87 -7.46 12.81
CA ARG A 136 -22.34 -7.57 12.71
C ARG A 136 -22.77 -8.71 11.78
N ARG A 137 -22.04 -8.94 10.71
CA ARG A 137 -22.41 -9.92 9.69
C ARG A 137 -22.04 -11.35 10.07
N PHE A 138 -20.97 -11.52 10.85
CA PHE A 138 -20.40 -12.80 11.26
C PHE A 138 -20.20 -12.85 12.77
N PRO A 139 -21.28 -12.83 13.58
CA PRO A 139 -21.19 -12.85 15.04
C PRO A 139 -20.59 -14.19 15.48
N GLY A 140 -19.54 -14.13 16.30
CA GLY A 140 -18.81 -15.32 16.78
C GLY A 140 -17.78 -15.93 15.83
N GLU A 141 -17.85 -15.63 14.51
CA GLU A 141 -16.87 -16.11 13.52
C GLU A 141 -15.75 -15.10 13.28
N PHE A 142 -16.01 -13.80 13.42
CA PHE A 142 -15.03 -12.75 13.27
C PHE A 142 -14.40 -12.39 14.62
N PRO A 143 -13.08 -12.63 14.83
CA PRO A 143 -12.42 -12.35 16.10
C PRO A 143 -12.48 -10.86 16.47
N GLU A 144 -12.97 -10.55 17.67
CA GLU A 144 -13.09 -9.16 18.14
C GLU A 144 -11.74 -8.44 18.25
N ALA A 145 -10.71 -9.18 18.67
CA ALA A 145 -9.35 -8.67 18.83
C ALA A 145 -8.64 -8.39 17.50
N ARG A 146 -9.21 -8.82 16.34
CA ARG A 146 -8.59 -8.58 15.04
C ARG A 146 -8.53 -7.08 14.76
N ALA A 147 -7.36 -6.58 14.39
CA ALA A 147 -7.15 -5.18 14.01
C ALA A 147 -8.03 -4.80 12.80
N ALA A 148 -8.40 -3.53 12.69
CA ALA A 148 -9.09 -3.02 11.50
C ALA A 148 -8.11 -2.87 10.32
N LEU A 149 -6.96 -2.25 10.58
CA LEU A 149 -5.99 -1.86 9.57
C LEU A 149 -4.56 -2.29 9.94
N VAL A 150 -4.03 -1.78 11.05
CA VAL A 150 -2.65 -2.05 11.48
C VAL A 150 -2.65 -3.11 12.56
N PRO A 151 -2.03 -4.29 12.32
CA PRO A 151 -2.00 -5.37 13.31
C PRO A 151 -1.45 -4.91 14.65
N GLY A 152 -2.19 -5.18 15.72
CA GLY A 152 -1.80 -4.85 17.09
C GLY A 152 -1.98 -3.38 17.50
N VAL A 153 -2.41 -2.49 16.60
CA VAL A 153 -2.57 -1.04 16.89
C VAL A 153 -4.01 -0.60 16.67
N PHE A 154 -4.55 -0.85 15.48
CA PHE A 154 -5.85 -0.33 15.07
C PHE A 154 -6.61 -1.31 14.18
#